data_77220ebdfef33b30aa972368bda8d6b3
#
_entry.id   77220ebdfef33b30aa972368bda8d6b3
#
_cell.length_a   1.000
_cell.length_b   1.000
_cell.length_c   1.000
_cell.angle_alpha   90.00
_cell.angle_beta   90.00
_cell.angle_gamma   90.00
#
_symmetry.space_group_name_H-M   'P 1'
#
loop_
_entity.id
_entity.type
_entity.pdbx_description
1 polymer ?
#
loop_
_entity_poly.entity_id
_entity_poly.type
_entity_poly.pdbx_seq_one_letter_code
_entity_poly.pdbx_strand_id
1 'polypeptide(L)'
;MKIIIADDDSIIREGLKMIISSQPDFEVTGIACNGAEAVELCRKYKTDIALLDIRMLVMDGIEAAKIMLEENLCKPLLLTTFDEQELIQRALK
;
A
#
# COMPACT_ATOMS: atom_id res chain seq x y z
N MET A 1 12.79 5.08 7.74
CA MET A 1 11.34 4.90 7.60
C MET A 1 11.09 3.58 6.88
N LYS A 2 10.29 2.72 7.48
CA LYS A 2 10.01 1.39 6.94
C LYS A 2 8.74 1.42 6.12
N ILE A 3 8.83 0.92 4.89
CA ILE A 3 7.76 1.02 3.90
C ILE A 3 7.42 -0.36 3.33
N ILE A 4 6.13 -0.63 3.23
CA ILE A 4 5.60 -1.81 2.53
C ILE A 4 4.93 -1.33 1.25
N ILE A 5 5.12 -2.07 0.17
CA ILE A 5 4.52 -1.78 -1.13
C ILE A 5 3.58 -2.92 -1.50
N ALA A 6 2.35 -2.57 -1.88
CA ALA A 6 1.37 -3.55 -2.34
C ALA A 6 0.80 -3.14 -3.69
N ASP A 7 0.95 -4.00 -4.67
CA ASP A 7 0.43 -3.80 -6.02
C ASP A 7 0.35 -5.18 -6.69
N ASP A 8 -0.71 -5.45 -7.43
CA ASP A 8 -0.85 -6.74 -8.13
C ASP A 8 -0.03 -6.80 -9.42
N ASP A 9 0.50 -5.68 -9.88
CA ASP A 9 1.37 -5.63 -11.05
C ASP A 9 2.83 -5.69 -10.62
N SER A 10 3.52 -6.77 -10.99
CA SER A 10 4.90 -7.01 -10.58
C SER A 10 5.87 -5.95 -11.12
N ILE A 11 5.60 -5.41 -12.30
CA ILE A 11 6.46 -4.38 -12.89
C ILE A 11 6.37 -3.09 -12.08
N ILE A 12 5.15 -2.71 -11.70
CA ILE A 12 4.94 -1.51 -10.89
C ILE A 12 5.56 -1.69 -9.50
N ARG A 13 5.36 -2.86 -8.88
CA ARG A 13 5.97 -3.15 -7.57
C ARG A 13 7.48 -2.99 -7.61
N GLU A 14 8.12 -3.59 -8.61
CA GLU A 14 9.58 -3.52 -8.73
C GLU A 14 10.07 -2.11 -9.01
N GLY A 15 9.34 -1.37 -9.85
CA GLY A 15 9.67 0.02 -10.13
C GLY A 15 9.58 0.91 -8.89
N LEU A 16 8.51 0.75 -8.11
CA LEU A 16 8.34 1.49 -6.86
C LEU A 16 9.42 1.12 -5.85
N LYS A 17 9.74 -0.16 -5.75
CA LYS A 17 10.79 -0.63 -4.87
C LYS A 17 12.13 0.02 -5.20
N MET A 18 12.47 0.10 -6.49
CA MET A 18 13.71 0.74 -6.93
C MET A 18 13.75 2.20 -6.56
N ILE A 19 12.67 2.92 -6.85
CA ILE A 19 12.59 4.36 -6.59
C ILE A 19 12.71 4.64 -5.09
N ILE A 20 11.96 3.93 -4.28
CA ILE A 20 11.94 4.14 -2.84
C ILE A 20 13.25 3.73 -2.20
N SER A 21 13.81 2.59 -2.63
CA SER A 21 15.07 2.09 -2.08
C SER A 21 16.27 2.98 -2.42
N SER A 22 16.13 3.85 -3.44
CA SER A 22 17.20 4.79 -3.78
C SER A 22 17.29 5.95 -2.78
N GLN A 23 16.29 6.13 -1.93
CA GLN A 23 16.30 7.18 -0.91
C GLN A 23 16.93 6.64 0.37
N PRO A 24 17.96 7.31 0.91
CA PRO A 24 18.68 6.76 2.06
C PRO A 24 17.85 6.65 3.34
N ASP A 25 16.80 7.45 3.47
CA ASP A 25 15.95 7.45 4.66
C ASP A 25 14.84 6.42 4.62
N PHE A 26 14.67 5.74 3.49
CA PHE A 26 13.59 4.78 3.30
C PHE A 26 14.11 3.36 3.18
N GLU A 27 13.38 2.43 3.78
CA GLU A 27 13.70 1.01 3.70
C GLU A 27 12.44 0.25 3.30
N VAL A 28 12.49 -0.47 2.19
CA VAL A 28 11.38 -1.33 1.77
C VAL A 28 11.50 -2.64 2.54
N THR A 29 10.61 -2.86 3.49
CA THR A 29 10.67 -4.03 4.37
C THR A 29 9.80 -5.18 3.90
N GLY A 30 8.88 -4.93 2.95
CA GLY A 30 8.03 -5.98 2.45
C GLY A 30 7.32 -5.58 1.16
N ILE A 31 6.99 -6.58 0.38
CA ILE A 31 6.27 -6.43 -0.89
C ILE A 31 5.09 -7.39 -0.87
N ALA A 32 3.92 -6.89 -1.23
CA ALA A 32 2.70 -7.67 -1.27
C ALA A 32 2.05 -7.57 -2.65
N CYS A 33 1.34 -8.61 -3.05
CA CYS A 33 0.62 -8.59 -4.32
C CYS A 33 -0.89 -8.38 -4.15
N ASN A 34 -1.36 -8.26 -2.93
CA ASN A 34 -2.76 -7.90 -2.64
C ASN A 34 -2.85 -7.28 -1.25
N GLY A 35 -4.04 -6.77 -0.94
CA GLY A 35 -4.27 -6.08 0.33
C GLY A 35 -4.18 -6.99 1.55
N ALA A 36 -4.59 -8.25 1.43
CA ALA A 36 -4.53 -9.18 2.54
C ALA A 36 -3.08 -9.47 2.95
N GLU A 37 -2.20 -9.68 1.97
CA GLU A 37 -0.78 -9.85 2.23
C GLU A 37 -0.16 -8.60 2.87
N ALA A 38 -0.57 -7.43 2.40
CA ALA A 38 -0.08 -6.16 2.94
C ALA A 38 -0.44 -6.02 4.42
N VAL A 39 -1.68 -6.33 4.78
CA VAL A 39 -2.12 -6.28 6.17
C VAL A 39 -1.32 -7.25 7.04
N GLU A 40 -1.13 -8.48 6.55
CA GLU A 40 -0.35 -9.47 7.28
C GLU A 40 1.09 -9.03 7.52
N LEU A 41 1.71 -8.43 6.50
CA LEU A 41 3.07 -7.91 6.64
C LEU A 41 3.14 -6.80 7.69
N CYS A 42 2.13 -5.91 7.72
CA CYS A 42 2.08 -4.84 8.71
C CYS A 42 1.85 -5.36 10.13
N ARG A 43 1.12 -6.45 10.27
CA ARG A 43 0.94 -7.08 11.58
C ARG A 43 2.20 -7.76 12.08
N LYS A 44 2.97 -8.31 11.15
CA LYS A 44 4.15 -9.11 11.45
C LYS A 44 5.40 -8.27 11.67
N TYR A 45 5.54 -7.20 10.90
CA TYR A 45 6.72 -6.34 10.95
C TYR A 45 6.32 -4.89 11.18
N LYS A 46 7.13 -4.19 11.96
CA LYS A 46 6.91 -2.76 12.17
C LYS A 46 6.98 -2.03 10.84
N THR A 47 5.96 -1.24 10.54
CA THR A 47 5.84 -0.50 9.28
C THR A 47 5.43 0.93 9.59
N ASP A 48 6.06 1.89 8.93
CA ASP A 48 5.68 3.29 9.07
C ASP A 48 4.65 3.68 8.02
N ILE A 49 4.87 3.29 6.77
CA ILE A 49 3.99 3.64 5.65
C ILE A 49 3.73 2.39 4.81
N ALA A 50 2.48 2.22 4.38
CA ALA A 50 2.11 1.21 3.40
C ALA A 50 1.64 1.92 2.13
N LEU A 51 2.35 1.70 1.02
CA LEU A 51 1.93 2.19 -0.29
C LEU A 51 1.05 1.12 -0.92
N LEU A 52 -0.20 1.46 -1.18
CA LEU A 52 -1.21 0.50 -1.62
C LEU A 52 -1.81 0.92 -2.95
N ASP A 53 -1.77 0.04 -3.93
CA ASP A 53 -2.61 0.19 -5.11
C ASP A 53 -4.07 -0.05 -4.69
N ILE A 54 -5.00 0.64 -5.32
CA ILE A 54 -6.41 0.49 -4.97
C ILE A 54 -6.96 -0.84 -5.48
N ARG A 55 -6.73 -1.13 -6.76
CA ARG A 55 -7.32 -2.33 -7.40
C ARG A 55 -6.40 -3.52 -7.25
N MET A 56 -6.72 -4.38 -6.31
CA MET A 56 -6.01 -5.62 -6.09
C MET A 56 -7.00 -6.74 -5.86
N LEU A 57 -6.62 -7.96 -6.24
CA LEU A 57 -7.43 -9.15 -5.99
C LEU A 57 -7.41 -9.49 -4.50
N VAL A 58 -8.35 -10.31 -4.07
CA VAL A 58 -8.52 -10.79 -2.70
C VAL A 58 -8.98 -9.68 -1.75
N MET A 59 -8.18 -8.65 -1.58
CA MET A 59 -8.52 -7.48 -0.77
C MET A 59 -7.93 -6.26 -1.47
N ASP A 60 -8.76 -5.26 -1.73
CA ASP A 60 -8.29 -4.03 -2.40
C ASP A 60 -7.57 -3.10 -1.41
N GLY A 61 -6.98 -2.05 -1.97
CA GLY A 61 -6.19 -1.11 -1.18
C GLY A 61 -7.02 -0.31 -0.18
N ILE A 62 -8.28 -0.01 -0.50
CA ILE A 62 -9.14 0.76 0.39
C ILE A 62 -9.48 -0.07 1.62
N GLU A 63 -9.84 -1.32 1.43
CA GLU A 63 -10.16 -2.22 2.54
C GLU A 63 -8.93 -2.48 3.41
N ALA A 64 -7.77 -2.70 2.78
CA ALA A 64 -6.51 -2.87 3.52
C ALA A 64 -6.19 -1.62 4.34
N ALA A 65 -6.36 -0.43 3.76
CA ALA A 65 -6.12 0.83 4.45
C ALA A 65 -7.03 0.97 5.68
N LYS A 66 -8.31 0.61 5.56
CA LYS A 66 -9.24 0.66 6.68
C LYS A 66 -8.78 -0.22 7.83
N ILE A 67 -8.36 -1.44 7.53
CA ILE A 67 -7.86 -2.37 8.55
C ILE A 67 -6.60 -1.82 9.21
N MET A 68 -5.67 -1.28 8.42
CA MET A 68 -4.43 -0.71 8.94
C MET A 68 -4.70 0.44 9.89
N LEU A 69 -5.68 1.29 9.58
CA LEU A 69 -6.06 2.40 10.45
C LEU A 69 -6.80 1.90 11.70
N GLU A 70 -7.72 0.97 11.55
CA GLU A 70 -8.47 0.43 12.69
C GLU A 70 -7.57 -0.27 13.69
N GLU A 71 -6.58 -1.01 13.20
CA GLU A 71 -5.64 -1.73 14.06
C GLU A 71 -4.41 -0.89 14.42
N ASN A 72 -4.34 0.32 13.90
CA ASN A 72 -3.24 1.24 14.19
C ASN A 72 -1.87 0.66 13.80
N LEU A 73 -1.81 0.03 12.62
CA LEU A 73 -0.62 -0.67 12.17
C LEU A 73 0.42 0.25 11.53
N CYS A 74 -0.04 1.16 10.68
CA CYS A 74 0.83 2.07 9.93
C CYS A 74 0.00 3.15 9.26
N LYS A 75 0.66 4.07 8.56
CA LYS A 75 -0.02 5.08 7.75
C LYS A 75 -0.19 4.56 6.32
N PRO A 76 -1.40 4.26 5.87
CA PRO A 76 -1.61 3.83 4.49
C PRO A 76 -1.66 5.01 3.55
N LEU A 77 -1.02 4.86 2.38
CA LEU A 77 -1.09 5.81 1.28
C LEU A 77 -1.59 5.06 0.05
N LEU A 78 -2.66 5.56 -0.55
CA LEU A 78 -3.24 4.95 -1.74
C LEU A 78 -2.62 5.55 -2.99
N LEU A 79 -2.21 4.69 -3.91
CA LEU A 79 -1.72 5.09 -5.23
C LEU A 79 -2.89 4.99 -6.20
N THR A 80 -3.26 6.11 -6.80
CA THR A 80 -4.45 6.18 -7.64
C THR A 80 -4.14 6.70 -9.02
N THR A 81 -4.85 6.17 -10.02
CA THR A 81 -4.93 6.80 -11.33
C THR A 81 -5.91 7.98 -11.23
N PHE A 82 -5.95 8.79 -12.28
CA PHE A 82 -6.85 9.93 -12.34
C PHE A 82 -8.33 9.51 -12.20
N ASP A 83 -8.70 8.42 -12.88
CA ASP A 83 -10.07 7.90 -12.83
C ASP A 83 -10.44 7.38 -11.44
N GLU A 84 -9.49 6.75 -10.76
CA GLU A 84 -9.71 6.23 -9.42
C GLU A 84 -9.92 7.35 -8.40
N GLN A 85 -9.20 8.47 -8.55
CA GLN A 85 -9.41 9.63 -7.69
C GLN A 85 -10.82 10.17 -7.79
N GLU A 86 -11.36 10.25 -9.01
CA GLU A 86 -12.75 10.66 -9.22
C GLU A 86 -13.72 9.74 -8.53
N LEU A 87 -13.51 8.43 -8.63
CA LEU A 87 -14.37 7.44 -7.99
C LEU A 87 -14.34 7.58 -6.47
N ILE A 88 -13.17 7.81 -5.90
CA ILE A 88 -13.03 8.01 -4.46
C ILE A 88 -13.78 9.26 -4.01
N GLN A 89 -13.62 10.37 -4.75
CA GLN A 89 -14.29 11.61 -4.43
C GLN A 89 -15.82 11.45 -4.46
N ARG A 90 -16.33 10.72 -5.44
CA ARG A 90 -17.75 10.43 -5.53
C ARG A 90 -18.24 9.58 -4.34
N ALA A 91 -17.44 8.62 -3.93
CA ALA A 91 -17.80 7.73 -2.83
C ALA A 91 -17.84 8.48 -1.48
N LEU A 92 -17.02 9.52 -1.34
CA LEU A 92 -16.96 10.30 -0.10
C LEU A 92 -18.07 11.36 0.00
N LYS A 93 -18.77 11.63 -1.10
CA LYS A 93 -19.91 12.54 -1.10
C LYS A 93 -21.21 11.79 -0.84
#